data_bc4a64e321d1894569e30c6bee10a8a5
#
_entry.id   bc4a64e321d1894569e30c6bee10a8a5
#
_cell.length_a   1.000
_cell.length_b   1.000
_cell.length_c   1.000
_cell.angle_alpha   90.00
_cell.angle_beta   90.00
_cell.angle_gamma   90.00
#
_symmetry.space_group_name_H-M   'P 1'
#
loop_
_entity.id
_entity.type
_entity.pdbx_description
1 polymer ?
#
loop_
_entity_poly.entity_id
_entity_poly.type
_entity_poly.pdbx_seq_one_letter_code
_entity_poly.pdbx_strand_id
1 'polypeptide(L)'
;MEAFLRHLGALFDDAVLMDHGSSDGTSRYLAAAARHYGWRHWHVAVPGYHQQAFTTFAVRHVFEHTDADYVFLLDADEFLDVPDRATLEAGLMPLAGNPRVVGHLGWRNCVKLRAGGPLGLRTRFWMAPEASRHCKTILPRGLYEASGGQAHPTTGNHDIIPGDGVPISYHRVTQLLHFPIRSLQQLRLKAVCGALATMARTDRPLDELTHWFAMVDRMSRAELGETDLIGMVAGYGEGRDPGAAATRRDLQRQGFVGRRLDGVAHDKVRYPDFAKRMDPLDIVAAVLRDWRQLATATLDLRLSGNVLETG
;
A
#
# COMPACT_ATOMS: atom_id res chain seq x y z
N MET A 1 10.07 -6.49 -2.63
CA MET A 1 9.33 -6.48 -3.91
C MET A 1 9.14 -7.88 -4.48
N GLU A 2 10.20 -8.68 -4.72
CA GLU A 2 10.10 -10.01 -5.37
C GLU A 2 9.03 -10.92 -4.78
N ALA A 3 9.02 -11.14 -3.45
CA ALA A 3 8.03 -12.01 -2.81
C ALA A 3 6.58 -11.55 -3.07
N PHE A 4 6.34 -10.25 -3.10
CA PHE A 4 5.02 -9.68 -3.41
C PHE A 4 4.61 -9.96 -4.86
N LEU A 5 5.50 -9.73 -5.83
CA LEU A 5 5.20 -10.01 -7.24
C LEU A 5 4.95 -11.48 -7.51
N ARG A 6 5.71 -12.39 -6.87
CA ARG A 6 5.48 -13.84 -6.93
C ARG A 6 4.15 -14.25 -6.30
N HIS A 7 3.71 -13.54 -5.26
CA HIS A 7 2.42 -13.76 -4.66
C HIS A 7 1.29 -13.33 -5.61
N LEU A 8 1.40 -12.14 -6.21
CA LEU A 8 0.43 -11.69 -7.21
C LEU A 8 0.35 -12.66 -8.39
N GLY A 9 1.50 -13.12 -8.94
CA GLY A 9 1.56 -14.03 -10.07
C GLY A 9 0.93 -15.39 -9.84
N ALA A 10 0.83 -15.82 -8.58
CA ALA A 10 0.12 -17.06 -8.23
C ALA A 10 -1.40 -16.90 -8.12
N LEU A 11 -1.90 -15.67 -7.96
CA LEU A 11 -3.30 -15.42 -7.61
C LEU A 11 -4.09 -14.68 -8.68
N PHE A 12 -3.45 -13.83 -9.48
CA PHE A 12 -4.13 -12.91 -10.39
C PHE A 12 -3.74 -13.14 -11.85
N ASP A 13 -4.72 -13.00 -12.74
CA ASP A 13 -4.51 -13.09 -14.19
C ASP A 13 -3.90 -11.78 -14.73
N ASP A 14 -4.28 -10.62 -14.18
CA ASP A 14 -3.83 -9.31 -14.62
C ASP A 14 -3.51 -8.42 -13.40
N ALA A 15 -2.62 -7.45 -13.60
CA ALA A 15 -2.30 -6.45 -12.59
C ALA A 15 -1.89 -5.12 -13.22
N VAL A 16 -2.28 -4.04 -12.56
CA VAL A 16 -1.74 -2.71 -12.79
C VAL A 16 -0.75 -2.40 -11.68
N LEU A 17 0.54 -2.43 -12.01
CA LEU A 17 1.63 -2.15 -11.10
C LEU A 17 1.93 -0.65 -11.13
N MET A 18 1.60 0.07 -10.06
CA MET A 18 1.85 1.50 -9.96
C MET A 18 3.11 1.79 -9.17
N ASP A 19 4.04 2.55 -9.75
CA ASP A 19 5.25 3.04 -9.11
C ASP A 19 5.23 4.57 -8.99
N HIS A 20 5.17 5.05 -7.76
CA HIS A 20 5.17 6.48 -7.46
C HIS A 20 6.60 6.97 -7.21
N GLY A 21 7.43 6.96 -8.25
CA GLY A 21 8.76 7.55 -8.23
C GLY A 21 9.80 6.79 -7.41
N SER A 22 9.75 5.46 -7.33
CA SER A 22 10.74 4.69 -6.57
C SER A 22 12.16 4.81 -7.15
N SER A 23 13.15 5.01 -6.28
CA SER A 23 14.58 5.16 -6.63
C SER A 23 15.47 3.99 -6.15
N ASP A 24 14.90 2.99 -5.47
CA ASP A 24 15.61 1.86 -4.83
C ASP A 24 15.69 0.59 -5.69
N GLY A 25 15.37 0.67 -6.98
CA GLY A 25 15.29 -0.50 -7.87
C GLY A 25 13.90 -1.14 -7.92
N THR A 26 12.92 -0.70 -7.13
CA THR A 26 11.53 -1.17 -7.16
C THR A 26 10.97 -1.13 -8.58
N SER A 27 11.10 -0.01 -9.29
CA SER A 27 10.60 0.15 -10.66
C SER A 27 11.14 -0.94 -11.63
N ARG A 28 12.38 -1.40 -11.44
CA ARG A 28 12.95 -2.49 -12.26
C ARG A 28 12.29 -3.84 -11.98
N TYR A 29 11.96 -4.12 -10.71
CA TYR A 29 11.18 -5.32 -10.36
C TYR A 29 9.79 -5.27 -10.97
N LEU A 30 9.10 -4.13 -10.88
CA LEU A 30 7.77 -3.95 -11.45
C LEU A 30 7.79 -4.10 -12.97
N ALA A 31 8.75 -3.48 -13.65
CA ALA A 31 8.92 -3.61 -15.09
C ALA A 31 9.26 -5.05 -15.53
N ALA A 32 10.04 -5.78 -14.74
CA ALA A 32 10.35 -7.19 -15.02
C ALA A 32 9.12 -8.09 -14.86
N ALA A 33 8.32 -7.86 -13.80
CA ALA A 33 7.06 -8.57 -13.59
C ALA A 33 6.05 -8.26 -14.69
N ALA A 34 5.87 -7.00 -15.05
CA ALA A 34 4.97 -6.57 -16.11
C ALA A 34 5.30 -7.27 -17.44
N ARG A 35 6.59 -7.33 -17.82
CA ARG A 35 7.01 -8.07 -19.02
C ARG A 35 6.78 -9.58 -18.93
N HIS A 36 6.99 -10.16 -17.75
CA HIS A 36 6.86 -11.62 -17.56
C HIS A 36 5.43 -12.08 -17.63
N TYR A 37 4.51 -11.37 -16.96
CA TYR A 37 3.10 -11.75 -16.84
C TYR A 37 2.19 -11.08 -17.89
N GLY A 38 2.70 -10.14 -18.68
CA GLY A 38 1.88 -9.32 -19.57
C GLY A 38 1.10 -8.20 -18.85
N TRP A 39 1.48 -7.88 -17.62
CA TRP A 39 0.82 -6.88 -16.79
C TRP A 39 1.19 -5.44 -17.19
N ARG A 40 0.42 -4.48 -16.71
CA ARG A 40 0.68 -3.07 -16.91
C ARG A 40 1.59 -2.52 -15.83
N HIS A 41 2.57 -1.70 -16.20
CA HIS A 41 3.41 -0.95 -15.26
C HIS A 41 3.29 0.53 -15.55
N TRP A 42 2.78 1.28 -14.57
CA TRP A 42 2.63 2.72 -14.63
C TRP A 42 3.62 3.41 -13.71
N HIS A 43 4.32 4.40 -14.25
CA HIS A 43 5.16 5.29 -13.48
C HIS A 43 4.40 6.59 -13.23
N VAL A 44 4.21 6.93 -11.95
CA VAL A 44 3.52 8.15 -11.53
C VAL A 44 4.56 9.17 -11.12
N ALA A 45 4.72 10.23 -11.91
CA ALA A 45 5.71 11.30 -11.69
C ALA A 45 5.11 12.53 -10.99
N VAL A 46 3.88 12.44 -10.49
CA VAL A 46 3.21 13.54 -9.78
C VAL A 46 3.74 13.59 -8.35
N PRO A 47 4.34 14.70 -7.91
CA PRO A 47 4.67 14.88 -6.50
C PRO A 47 3.39 15.03 -5.68
N GLY A 48 3.42 14.55 -4.45
CA GLY A 48 2.26 14.57 -3.57
C GLY A 48 1.55 13.23 -3.45
N TYR A 49 0.95 13.02 -2.28
CA TYR A 49 0.25 11.78 -1.95
C TYR A 49 -1.20 11.84 -2.39
N HIS A 50 -1.47 11.50 -3.64
CA HIS A 50 -2.82 11.49 -4.24
C HIS A 50 -3.33 10.06 -4.45
N GLN A 51 -3.15 9.18 -3.47
CA GLN A 51 -3.46 7.74 -3.59
C GLN A 51 -4.88 7.49 -4.08
N GLN A 52 -5.88 8.17 -3.52
CA GLN A 52 -7.28 7.99 -3.93
C GLN A 52 -7.50 8.30 -5.41
N ALA A 53 -6.92 9.38 -5.92
CA ALA A 53 -7.04 9.73 -7.33
C ALA A 53 -6.38 8.68 -8.23
N PHE A 54 -5.19 8.21 -7.86
CA PHE A 54 -4.46 7.20 -8.64
C PHE A 54 -5.19 5.85 -8.65
N THR A 55 -5.68 5.41 -7.49
CA THR A 55 -6.41 4.13 -7.40
C THR A 55 -7.78 4.22 -8.06
N THR A 56 -8.47 5.36 -7.98
CA THR A 56 -9.72 5.60 -8.74
C THR A 56 -9.49 5.53 -10.24
N PHE A 57 -8.42 6.17 -10.73
CA PHE A 57 -8.06 6.10 -12.15
C PHE A 57 -7.74 4.67 -12.57
N ALA A 58 -6.98 3.91 -11.76
CA ALA A 58 -6.67 2.52 -12.05
C ALA A 58 -7.91 1.62 -12.09
N VAL A 59 -8.83 1.78 -11.14
CA VAL A 59 -10.11 1.06 -11.11
C VAL A 59 -10.92 1.29 -12.38
N ARG A 60 -11.09 2.55 -12.76
CA ARG A 60 -11.78 2.93 -14.01
C ARG A 60 -11.12 2.28 -15.22
N HIS A 61 -9.81 2.45 -15.35
CA HIS A 61 -9.06 1.88 -16.46
C HIS A 61 -9.22 0.36 -16.56
N VAL A 62 -9.16 -0.36 -15.43
CA VAL A 62 -9.34 -1.81 -15.42
C VAL A 62 -10.73 -2.17 -15.90
N PHE A 63 -11.79 -1.61 -15.33
CA PHE A 63 -13.16 -1.98 -15.71
C PHE A 63 -13.57 -1.52 -17.10
N GLU A 64 -12.99 -0.45 -17.62
CA GLU A 64 -13.29 0.06 -18.98
C GLU A 64 -12.50 -0.68 -20.08
N HIS A 65 -11.37 -1.33 -19.75
CA HIS A 65 -10.48 -1.90 -20.76
C HIS A 65 -10.16 -3.40 -20.58
N THR A 66 -10.76 -4.04 -19.60
CA THR A 66 -10.60 -5.48 -19.35
C THR A 66 -11.92 -6.11 -18.93
N ASP A 67 -11.98 -7.44 -18.91
CA ASP A 67 -13.15 -8.21 -18.44
C ASP A 67 -13.02 -8.64 -16.97
N ALA A 68 -12.18 -7.96 -16.18
CA ALA A 68 -11.97 -8.29 -14.79
C ALA A 68 -13.26 -8.22 -13.97
N ASP A 69 -13.62 -9.27 -13.25
CA ASP A 69 -14.79 -9.33 -12.38
C ASP A 69 -14.58 -8.54 -11.08
N TYR A 70 -13.33 -8.48 -10.62
CA TYR A 70 -12.95 -7.89 -9.34
C TYR A 70 -11.66 -7.08 -9.45
N VAL A 71 -11.59 -5.95 -8.76
CA VAL A 71 -10.35 -5.19 -8.56
C VAL A 71 -9.94 -5.27 -7.08
N PHE A 72 -8.76 -5.82 -6.83
CA PHE A 72 -8.09 -5.84 -5.52
C PHE A 72 -7.16 -4.65 -5.40
N LEU A 73 -7.25 -3.93 -4.30
CA LEU A 73 -6.45 -2.74 -4.03
C LEU A 73 -5.42 -3.08 -2.94
N LEU A 74 -4.21 -3.47 -3.36
CA LEU A 74 -3.18 -4.00 -2.47
C LEU A 74 -1.94 -3.11 -2.45
N ASP A 75 -1.37 -2.91 -1.27
CA ASP A 75 -0.05 -2.31 -1.08
C ASP A 75 1.06 -3.39 -1.11
N ALA A 76 2.27 -3.00 -1.49
CA ALA A 76 3.40 -3.94 -1.68
C ALA A 76 3.92 -4.60 -0.39
N ASP A 77 3.36 -4.29 0.74
CA ASP A 77 3.62 -4.90 2.07
C ASP A 77 2.45 -5.74 2.59
N GLU A 78 1.49 -6.07 1.71
CA GLU A 78 0.28 -6.85 2.01
C GLU A 78 0.25 -8.14 1.20
N PHE A 79 -0.03 -9.26 1.85
CA PHE A 79 -0.14 -10.58 1.23
C PHE A 79 -1.47 -11.22 1.63
N LEU A 80 -2.23 -11.71 0.67
CA LEU A 80 -3.46 -12.48 0.93
C LEU A 80 -3.10 -13.76 1.71
N ASP A 81 -3.77 -14.00 2.82
CA ASP A 81 -3.55 -15.20 3.65
C ASP A 81 -4.31 -16.40 3.07
N VAL A 82 -3.94 -16.80 1.88
CA VAL A 82 -4.48 -17.96 1.17
C VAL A 82 -3.35 -18.85 0.64
N PRO A 83 -3.47 -20.18 0.69
CA PRO A 83 -2.45 -21.11 0.21
C PRO A 83 -2.40 -21.18 -1.32
N ASP A 84 -3.51 -20.90 -2.00
CA ASP A 84 -3.65 -21.03 -3.44
C ASP A 84 -4.81 -20.17 -3.99
N ARG A 85 -4.90 -20.12 -5.32
CA ARG A 85 -5.93 -19.38 -6.05
C ARG A 85 -7.34 -19.97 -5.82
N ALA A 86 -7.49 -21.29 -5.76
CA ALA A 86 -8.79 -21.91 -5.58
C ALA A 86 -9.43 -21.51 -4.24
N THR A 87 -8.63 -21.40 -3.18
CA THR A 87 -9.06 -20.87 -1.88
C THR A 87 -9.53 -19.42 -1.98
N LEU A 88 -8.83 -18.57 -2.75
CA LEU A 88 -9.25 -17.19 -2.97
C LEU A 88 -10.56 -17.12 -3.74
N GLU A 89 -10.70 -17.88 -4.82
CA GLU A 89 -11.91 -17.94 -5.65
C GLU A 89 -13.13 -18.42 -4.84
N ALA A 90 -12.97 -19.43 -3.97
CA ALA A 90 -14.02 -19.86 -3.06
C ALA A 90 -14.46 -18.72 -2.11
N GLY A 91 -13.53 -17.90 -1.62
CA GLY A 91 -13.82 -16.72 -0.80
C GLY A 91 -14.58 -15.62 -1.55
N LEU A 92 -14.43 -15.54 -2.87
CA LEU A 92 -15.10 -14.55 -3.73
C LEU A 92 -16.54 -14.95 -4.10
N MET A 93 -16.91 -16.23 -3.99
CA MET A 93 -18.24 -16.73 -4.38
C MET A 93 -19.42 -15.91 -3.82
N PRO A 94 -19.39 -15.43 -2.55
CA PRO A 94 -20.49 -14.60 -2.03
C PRO A 94 -20.63 -13.23 -2.69
N LEU A 95 -19.61 -12.75 -3.41
CA LEU A 95 -19.66 -11.50 -4.17
C LEU A 95 -20.26 -11.73 -5.56
N ALA A 96 -20.18 -12.96 -6.07
CA ALA A 96 -20.65 -13.28 -7.42
C ALA A 96 -22.16 -13.05 -7.53
N GLY A 97 -22.59 -12.36 -8.57
CA GLY A 97 -24.00 -12.08 -8.84
C GLY A 97 -24.67 -11.06 -7.89
N ASN A 98 -23.96 -10.49 -6.92
CA ASN A 98 -24.49 -9.45 -6.07
C ASN A 98 -23.73 -8.13 -6.23
N PRO A 99 -24.24 -7.20 -7.04
CA PRO A 99 -23.56 -5.93 -7.35
C PRO A 99 -23.45 -4.96 -6.16
N ARG A 100 -23.98 -5.31 -5.00
CA ARG A 100 -24.01 -4.46 -3.80
C ARG A 100 -23.10 -4.96 -2.68
N VAL A 101 -22.31 -6.00 -2.92
CA VAL A 101 -21.40 -6.55 -1.93
C VAL A 101 -19.97 -6.16 -2.25
N VAL A 102 -19.35 -5.43 -1.35
CA VAL A 102 -17.91 -5.11 -1.39
C VAL A 102 -17.14 -6.19 -0.63
N GLY A 103 -16.06 -6.68 -1.21
CA GLY A 103 -15.18 -7.61 -0.51
C GLY A 103 -14.26 -6.89 0.48
N HIS A 104 -14.11 -7.47 1.68
CA HIS A 104 -13.16 -6.99 2.69
C HIS A 104 -12.03 -7.98 2.92
N LEU A 105 -10.83 -7.42 3.03
CA LEU A 105 -9.58 -8.10 3.38
C LEU A 105 -9.08 -7.54 4.71
N GLY A 106 -9.32 -8.24 5.80
CA GLY A 106 -8.95 -7.77 7.15
C GLY A 106 -7.44 -7.80 7.37
N TRP A 107 -6.82 -6.72 7.87
CA TRP A 107 -5.40 -6.70 8.20
C TRP A 107 -5.07 -7.54 9.43
N ARG A 108 -4.04 -8.36 9.30
CA ARG A 108 -3.29 -9.00 10.40
C ARG A 108 -1.89 -8.43 10.43
N ASN A 109 -1.57 -7.62 11.40
CA ASN A 109 -0.23 -7.06 11.55
C ASN A 109 0.81 -8.16 11.77
N CYS A 110 1.90 -8.11 11.00
CA CYS A 110 2.94 -9.13 10.98
C CYS A 110 4.30 -8.54 11.39
N VAL A 111 4.85 -9.02 12.49
CA VAL A 111 6.14 -8.60 13.03
C VAL A 111 7.22 -9.56 12.56
N LYS A 112 8.24 -9.10 11.82
CA LYS A 112 9.39 -9.93 11.44
C LYS A 112 10.17 -10.37 12.66
N LEU A 113 10.59 -11.64 12.66
CA LEU A 113 11.41 -12.18 13.77
C LEU A 113 12.84 -11.62 13.81
N ARG A 114 13.35 -11.15 12.68
CA ARG A 114 14.65 -10.47 12.59
C ARG A 114 14.42 -9.12 11.92
N ALA A 115 14.89 -8.07 12.55
CA ALA A 115 14.91 -6.75 11.97
C ALA A 115 15.85 -6.70 10.75
N GLY A 116 15.52 -5.86 9.77
CA GLY A 116 16.32 -5.67 8.56
C GLY A 116 16.10 -6.74 7.48
N GLY A 117 16.68 -6.49 6.32
CA GLY A 117 16.59 -7.33 5.13
C GLY A 117 15.22 -7.32 4.43
N PRO A 118 15.16 -7.77 3.18
CA PRO A 118 13.94 -7.83 2.39
C PRO A 118 12.94 -8.86 2.96
N LEU A 119 11.68 -8.73 2.59
CA LEU A 119 10.70 -9.81 2.71
C LEU A 119 11.01 -10.84 1.61
N GLY A 120 11.34 -12.06 2.03
CA GLY A 120 11.48 -13.21 1.16
C GLY A 120 10.52 -14.31 1.59
N LEU A 121 10.27 -15.30 0.75
CA LEU A 121 9.32 -16.40 1.05
C LEU A 121 9.67 -17.14 2.34
N ARG A 122 10.95 -17.27 2.69
CA ARG A 122 11.39 -17.92 3.94
C ARG A 122 11.35 -17.00 5.17
N THR A 123 10.83 -15.77 5.03
CA THR A 123 10.71 -14.85 6.17
C THR A 123 9.83 -15.45 7.25
N ARG A 124 10.36 -15.49 8.46
CA ARG A 124 9.61 -15.85 9.68
C ARG A 124 9.07 -14.60 10.33
N PHE A 125 7.83 -14.67 10.80
CA PHE A 125 7.15 -13.54 11.43
C PHE A 125 6.20 -14.00 12.53
N TRP A 126 5.79 -13.06 13.37
CA TRP A 126 4.70 -13.19 14.32
C TRP A 126 3.47 -12.48 13.75
N MET A 127 2.36 -13.19 13.65
CA MET A 127 1.09 -12.67 13.17
C MET A 127 0.20 -12.33 14.36
N ALA A 128 -0.43 -11.16 14.34
CA ALA A 128 -1.39 -10.75 15.36
C ALA A 128 -2.56 -11.75 15.49
N PRO A 129 -3.10 -12.00 16.71
CA PRO A 129 -4.19 -12.95 16.91
C PRO A 129 -5.49 -12.46 16.29
N GLU A 130 -5.68 -11.15 16.20
CA GLU A 130 -6.89 -10.52 15.68
C GLU A 130 -6.58 -9.65 14.46
N ALA A 131 -7.60 -9.44 13.64
CA ALA A 131 -7.52 -8.47 12.56
C ALA A 131 -7.60 -7.05 13.15
N SER A 132 -6.84 -6.12 12.55
CA SER A 132 -6.99 -4.70 12.80
C SER A 132 -8.39 -4.20 12.41
N ARG A 133 -8.80 -3.06 12.95
CA ARG A 133 -10.01 -2.35 12.51
C ARG A 133 -9.95 -1.91 11.04
N HIS A 134 -8.74 -1.79 10.49
CA HIS A 134 -8.53 -1.45 9.09
C HIS A 134 -8.59 -2.70 8.22
N CYS A 135 -9.04 -2.51 6.99
CA CYS A 135 -9.10 -3.55 5.96
C CYS A 135 -8.64 -2.95 4.62
N LYS A 136 -8.50 -3.79 3.62
CA LYS A 136 -8.52 -3.41 2.21
C LYS A 136 -9.79 -3.88 1.56
N THR A 137 -10.13 -3.28 0.43
CA THR A 137 -11.36 -3.57 -0.28
C THR A 137 -11.12 -4.27 -1.61
N ILE A 138 -12.11 -5.06 -1.99
CA ILE A 138 -12.24 -5.65 -3.33
C ILE A 138 -13.48 -5.03 -3.94
N LEU A 139 -13.31 -4.34 -5.07
CA LEU A 139 -14.42 -3.74 -5.81
C LEU A 139 -14.91 -4.69 -6.89
N PRO A 140 -16.16 -5.19 -6.83
CA PRO A 140 -16.76 -5.98 -7.89
C PRO A 140 -17.15 -5.12 -9.09
N ARG A 141 -17.03 -5.66 -10.31
CA ARG A 141 -17.50 -5.04 -11.55
C ARG A 141 -18.99 -4.66 -11.46
N GLY A 142 -19.82 -5.56 -10.94
CA GLY A 142 -21.26 -5.30 -10.83
C GLY A 142 -21.60 -4.05 -10.00
N LEU A 143 -20.81 -3.74 -8.95
CA LEU A 143 -20.99 -2.49 -8.19
C LEU A 143 -20.56 -1.28 -9.02
N TYR A 144 -19.43 -1.37 -9.72
CA TYR A 144 -18.95 -0.29 -10.60
C TYR A 144 -19.97 0.05 -11.67
N GLU A 145 -20.55 -0.96 -12.34
CA GLU A 145 -21.59 -0.79 -13.37
C GLU A 145 -22.90 -0.27 -12.78
N ALA A 146 -23.37 -0.81 -11.66
CA ALA A 146 -24.58 -0.37 -10.98
C ALA A 146 -24.50 1.09 -10.50
N SER A 147 -23.29 1.59 -10.24
CA SER A 147 -23.03 3.00 -9.88
C SER A 147 -22.84 3.92 -11.09
N GLY A 148 -23.00 3.42 -12.32
CA GLY A 148 -22.70 4.19 -13.53
C GLY A 148 -21.21 4.58 -13.62
N GLY A 149 -20.28 3.74 -13.12
CA GLY A 149 -18.84 4.01 -13.10
C GLY A 149 -18.36 4.97 -12.01
N GLN A 150 -19.22 5.28 -11.03
CA GLN A 150 -18.90 6.23 -9.96
C GLN A 150 -18.24 5.55 -8.73
N ALA A 151 -18.42 4.25 -8.55
CA ALA A 151 -17.82 3.54 -7.42
C ALA A 151 -16.29 3.64 -7.45
N HIS A 152 -15.69 4.10 -6.34
CA HIS A 152 -14.25 4.30 -6.24
C HIS A 152 -13.75 4.11 -4.80
N PRO A 153 -12.44 3.81 -4.60
CA PRO A 153 -11.88 3.61 -3.27
C PRO A 153 -11.70 4.94 -2.51
N THR A 154 -11.73 4.84 -1.19
CA THR A 154 -11.30 5.92 -0.28
C THR A 154 -9.77 6.02 -0.21
N THR A 155 -9.24 7.09 0.40
CA THR A 155 -7.81 7.18 0.73
C THR A 155 -7.40 5.98 1.61
N GLY A 156 -6.28 5.35 1.28
CA GLY A 156 -5.82 4.12 1.96
C GLY A 156 -6.48 2.85 1.44
N ASN A 157 -7.47 2.94 0.54
CA ASN A 157 -8.23 1.81 -0.01
C ASN A 157 -8.94 0.97 1.08
N HIS A 158 -9.38 1.65 2.16
CA HIS A 158 -10.01 0.99 3.31
C HIS A 158 -11.51 0.82 3.14
N ASP A 159 -12.11 1.57 2.22
CA ASP A 159 -13.52 1.53 1.91
C ASP A 159 -13.78 1.89 0.44
N ILE A 160 -15.03 1.70 0.01
CA ILE A 160 -15.52 2.08 -1.32
C ILE A 160 -16.62 3.14 -1.15
N ILE A 161 -16.50 4.22 -1.91
CA ILE A 161 -17.58 5.18 -2.13
C ILE A 161 -18.40 4.65 -3.30
N PRO A 162 -19.65 4.20 -3.08
CA PRO A 162 -20.40 3.45 -4.08
C PRO A 162 -21.05 4.32 -5.18
N GLY A 163 -20.99 5.64 -5.04
CA GLY A 163 -21.82 6.56 -5.84
C GLY A 163 -23.18 6.85 -5.20
N ASP A 164 -23.89 7.84 -5.73
CA ASP A 164 -25.12 8.34 -5.13
C ASP A 164 -26.25 7.30 -5.10
N GLY A 165 -26.79 7.09 -3.92
CA GLY A 165 -27.99 6.27 -3.71
C GLY A 165 -27.79 4.75 -3.87
N VAL A 166 -26.58 4.25 -4.05
CA VAL A 166 -26.29 2.82 -4.14
C VAL A 166 -25.96 2.25 -2.76
N PRO A 167 -26.87 1.50 -2.10
CA PRO A 167 -26.56 0.87 -0.83
C PRO A 167 -25.58 -0.28 -1.04
N ILE A 168 -24.60 -0.39 -0.15
CA ILE A 168 -23.61 -1.48 -0.15
C ILE A 168 -23.66 -2.25 1.15
N SER A 169 -23.22 -3.51 1.08
CA SER A 169 -22.90 -4.38 2.22
C SER A 169 -21.50 -4.94 2.03
N TYR A 170 -20.98 -5.58 3.08
CA TYR A 170 -19.59 -6.06 3.08
C TYR A 170 -19.53 -7.55 3.36
N HIS A 171 -18.63 -8.23 2.64
CA HIS A 171 -18.31 -9.62 2.90
C HIS A 171 -16.81 -9.79 3.11
N ARG A 172 -16.43 -10.49 4.18
CA ARG A 172 -15.03 -10.82 4.44
C ARG A 172 -14.60 -11.99 3.55
N VAL A 173 -13.74 -11.71 2.57
CA VAL A 173 -13.23 -12.71 1.62
C VAL A 173 -12.08 -13.50 2.25
N THR A 174 -11.07 -12.82 2.77
CA THR A 174 -9.93 -13.41 3.47
C THR A 174 -9.25 -12.36 4.35
N GLN A 175 -8.04 -12.67 4.82
CA GLN A 175 -7.21 -11.76 5.58
C GLN A 175 -5.96 -11.37 4.80
N LEU A 176 -5.36 -10.25 5.18
CA LEU A 176 -4.06 -9.80 4.69
C LEU A 176 -3.02 -9.94 5.79
N LEU A 177 -1.89 -10.54 5.46
CA LEU A 177 -0.66 -10.45 6.22
C LEU A 177 -0.01 -9.11 5.90
N HIS A 178 -0.09 -8.17 6.83
CA HIS A 178 0.38 -6.79 6.66
C HIS A 178 1.72 -6.58 7.36
N PHE A 179 2.74 -6.16 6.62
CA PHE A 179 4.11 -5.91 7.09
C PHE A 179 4.46 -4.41 7.06
N PRO A 180 3.80 -3.55 7.86
CA PRO A 180 3.89 -2.10 7.73
C PRO A 180 5.28 -1.55 8.00
N ILE A 181 6.03 -2.21 8.89
CA ILE A 181 7.38 -1.82 9.29
C ILE A 181 8.27 -3.07 9.28
N ARG A 182 9.39 -3.01 8.54
CA ARG A 182 10.28 -4.15 8.32
C ARG A 182 11.67 -3.92 8.92
N SER A 183 12.06 -2.67 9.12
CA SER A 183 13.31 -2.24 9.75
C SER A 183 13.23 -0.76 10.13
N LEU A 184 14.14 -0.31 11.01
CA LEU A 184 14.21 1.11 11.39
C LEU A 184 14.53 2.00 10.17
N GLN A 185 15.42 1.55 9.29
CA GLN A 185 15.74 2.28 8.07
C GLN A 185 14.51 2.44 7.17
N GLN A 186 13.77 1.35 6.92
CA GLN A 186 12.55 1.40 6.11
C GLN A 186 11.49 2.30 6.74
N LEU A 187 11.33 2.28 8.08
CA LEU A 187 10.43 3.17 8.79
C LEU A 187 10.81 4.64 8.60
N ARG A 188 12.11 4.96 8.78
CA ARG A 188 12.62 6.32 8.59
C ARG A 188 12.32 6.83 7.18
N LEU A 189 12.59 6.01 6.16
CA LEU A 189 12.31 6.35 4.78
C LEU A 189 10.81 6.56 4.53
N LYS A 190 9.98 5.63 5.00
CA LYS A 190 8.51 5.71 4.86
C LYS A 190 7.96 6.97 5.52
N ALA A 191 8.43 7.33 6.71
CA ALA A 191 7.97 8.52 7.42
C ALA A 191 8.40 9.82 6.73
N VAL A 192 9.67 9.94 6.34
CA VAL A 192 10.17 11.14 5.64
C VAL A 192 9.50 11.30 4.28
N CYS A 193 9.44 10.24 3.47
CA CYS A 193 8.76 10.29 2.17
C CYS A 193 7.27 10.59 2.33
N GLY A 194 6.59 9.97 3.32
CA GLY A 194 5.19 10.24 3.60
C GLY A 194 4.94 11.69 4.01
N ALA A 195 5.76 12.24 4.90
CA ALA A 195 5.65 13.64 5.31
C ALA A 195 5.87 14.61 4.12
N LEU A 196 6.93 14.39 3.34
CA LEU A 196 7.26 15.24 2.19
C LEU A 196 6.20 15.16 1.09
N ALA A 197 5.73 13.95 0.76
CA ALA A 197 4.67 13.75 -0.23
C ALA A 197 3.32 14.36 0.24
N THR A 198 3.07 14.36 1.55
CA THR A 198 1.91 15.04 2.13
C THR A 198 2.05 16.55 2.04
N MET A 199 3.24 17.10 2.32
CA MET A 199 3.52 18.54 2.20
C MET A 199 3.43 19.03 0.75
N ALA A 200 3.73 18.19 -0.22
CA ALA A 200 3.66 18.54 -1.64
C ALA A 200 2.23 18.73 -2.16
N ARG A 201 1.20 18.35 -1.38
CA ARG A 201 -0.20 18.60 -1.73
C ARG A 201 -0.63 19.98 -1.27
N THR A 202 -1.22 20.73 -2.17
CA THR A 202 -1.80 22.07 -1.89
C THR A 202 -3.26 22.01 -1.44
N ASP A 203 -3.95 20.89 -1.72
CA ASP A 203 -5.37 20.64 -1.45
C ASP A 203 -5.63 19.83 -0.17
N ARG A 204 -4.62 19.61 0.64
CA ARG A 204 -4.66 18.76 1.81
C ARG A 204 -5.39 19.40 2.99
N PRO A 205 -6.34 18.69 3.67
CA PRO A 205 -6.80 19.09 5.00
C PRO A 205 -5.65 19.12 6.03
N LEU A 206 -5.67 20.06 6.95
CA LEU A 206 -4.57 20.29 7.92
C LEU A 206 -4.33 19.09 8.85
N ASP A 207 -5.34 18.29 9.09
CA ASP A 207 -5.32 17.10 9.96
C ASP A 207 -5.04 15.79 9.22
N GLU A 208 -4.97 15.82 7.87
CA GLU A 208 -4.70 14.64 7.07
C GLU A 208 -3.25 14.17 7.22
N LEU A 209 -3.06 12.86 7.47
CA LEU A 209 -1.74 12.18 7.50
C LEU A 209 -0.74 12.77 8.52
N THR A 210 -1.23 13.41 9.57
CA THR A 210 -0.40 14.02 10.64
C THR A 210 0.53 13.01 11.33
N HIS A 211 0.21 11.72 11.30
CA HIS A 211 1.03 10.66 11.88
C HIS A 211 2.45 10.58 11.27
N TRP A 212 2.64 10.98 9.99
CA TRP A 212 3.97 11.03 9.38
C TRP A 212 4.84 12.11 10.01
N PHE A 213 4.28 13.29 10.28
CA PHE A 213 5.00 14.38 10.94
C PHE A 213 5.37 14.02 12.38
N ALA A 214 4.44 13.42 13.13
CA ALA A 214 4.71 12.94 14.48
C ALA A 214 5.82 11.87 14.48
N MET A 215 5.85 10.99 13.47
CA MET A 215 6.90 9.99 13.32
C MET A 215 8.27 10.62 13.02
N VAL A 216 8.33 11.60 12.13
CA VAL A 216 9.57 12.34 11.84
C VAL A 216 10.06 13.08 13.08
N ASP A 217 9.20 13.70 13.85
CA ASP A 217 9.54 14.39 15.10
C ASP A 217 10.13 13.41 16.14
N ARG A 218 9.51 12.26 16.38
CA ARG A 218 10.04 11.22 17.27
C ARG A 218 11.42 10.71 16.83
N MET A 219 11.62 10.56 15.51
CA MET A 219 12.93 10.15 14.97
C MET A 219 14.00 11.22 15.15
N SER A 220 13.64 12.50 15.01
CA SER A 220 14.57 13.61 15.20
C SER A 220 15.08 13.74 16.63
N ARG A 221 14.27 13.29 17.60
CA ARG A 221 14.61 13.24 19.03
C ARG A 221 15.33 11.95 19.44
N ALA A 222 15.68 11.08 18.48
CA ALA A 222 16.26 9.76 18.74
C ALA A 222 15.43 8.85 19.67
N GLU A 223 14.11 9.06 19.69
CA GLU A 223 13.17 8.32 20.56
C GLU A 223 12.75 6.96 20.00
N LEU A 224 13.25 6.56 18.83
CA LEU A 224 12.90 5.30 18.16
C LEU A 224 14.11 4.39 17.99
N GLY A 225 14.06 3.24 18.67
CA GLY A 225 14.99 2.14 18.56
C GLY A 225 14.38 0.88 17.93
N GLU A 226 15.17 -0.17 17.78
CA GLU A 226 14.68 -1.45 17.23
C GLU A 226 13.63 -2.11 18.14
N THR A 227 13.71 -1.91 19.45
CA THR A 227 12.76 -2.44 20.44
C THR A 227 11.37 -1.82 20.28
N ASP A 228 11.32 -0.57 19.86
CA ASP A 228 10.06 0.14 19.65
C ASP A 228 9.33 -0.34 18.38
N LEU A 229 10.11 -0.82 17.38
CA LEU A 229 9.53 -1.32 16.12
C LEU A 229 8.55 -2.46 16.34
N ILE A 230 8.81 -3.36 17.28
CA ILE A 230 7.92 -4.48 17.57
C ILE A 230 6.58 -4.00 18.08
N GLY A 231 6.59 -3.09 19.06
CA GLY A 231 5.38 -2.47 19.60
C GLY A 231 4.61 -1.67 18.55
N MET A 232 5.34 -0.89 17.74
CA MET A 232 4.75 -0.10 16.65
C MET A 232 4.05 -0.96 15.59
N VAL A 233 4.63 -2.11 15.21
CA VAL A 233 3.99 -3.04 14.27
C VAL A 233 2.77 -3.69 14.91
N ALA A 234 2.88 -4.13 16.15
CA ALA A 234 1.78 -4.79 16.85
C ALA A 234 0.56 -3.87 17.00
N GLY A 235 0.80 -2.57 17.26
CA GLY A 235 -0.24 -1.53 17.40
C GLY A 235 -0.56 -0.77 16.12
N TYR A 236 -0.03 -1.15 14.97
CA TYR A 236 -0.19 -0.39 13.74
C TYR A 236 -1.66 -0.30 13.31
N GLY A 237 -2.14 0.91 13.09
CA GLY A 237 -3.54 1.16 12.72
C GLY A 237 -4.53 1.10 13.88
N GLU A 238 -4.12 0.73 15.11
CA GLU A 238 -5.03 0.60 16.26
C GLU A 238 -5.27 1.91 17.02
N GLY A 239 -4.58 2.98 16.65
CA GLY A 239 -4.63 4.28 17.37
C GLY A 239 -4.11 4.20 18.81
N ARG A 240 -3.49 3.07 19.18
CA ARG A 240 -2.81 2.92 20.46
C ARG A 240 -1.42 3.51 20.31
N ASP A 241 -1.03 4.33 21.27
CA ASP A 241 0.38 4.70 21.37
C ASP A 241 1.18 3.40 21.48
N PRO A 242 2.05 3.07 20.51
CA PRO A 242 2.87 1.88 20.57
C PRO A 242 3.96 1.98 21.66
N GLY A 243 3.76 2.80 22.66
CA GLY A 243 4.70 3.26 23.66
C GLY A 243 5.29 2.23 24.62
N ALA A 244 5.04 0.96 24.43
CA ALA A 244 5.78 -0.07 25.16
C ALA A 244 6.66 -0.85 24.21
N ALA A 245 7.97 -0.73 24.33
CA ALA A 245 8.93 -1.64 23.71
C ALA A 245 8.48 -3.09 23.96
N ALA A 246 7.95 -3.75 22.94
CA ALA A 246 7.47 -5.10 23.06
C ALA A 246 8.61 -6.08 22.72
N THR A 247 8.80 -7.06 23.57
CA THR A 247 9.70 -8.18 23.30
C THR A 247 8.96 -9.30 22.59
N ARG A 248 9.70 -10.28 22.05
CA ARG A 248 9.09 -11.49 21.47
C ARG A 248 8.24 -12.27 22.49
N ARG A 249 8.62 -12.25 23.78
CA ARG A 249 7.83 -12.88 24.85
C ARG A 249 6.51 -12.15 25.04
N ASP A 250 6.52 -10.85 24.91
CA ASP A 250 5.29 -10.05 25.04
C ASP A 250 4.33 -10.33 23.88
N LEU A 251 4.83 -10.46 22.64
CA LEU A 251 4.01 -10.91 21.51
C LEU A 251 3.37 -12.28 21.75
N GLN A 252 4.14 -13.25 22.28
CA GLN A 252 3.60 -14.58 22.61
C GLN A 252 2.51 -14.51 23.68
N ARG A 253 2.71 -13.71 24.73
CA ARG A 253 1.69 -13.51 25.79
C ARG A 253 0.43 -12.85 25.24
N GLN A 254 0.56 -11.99 24.22
CA GLN A 254 -0.55 -11.35 23.51
C GLN A 254 -1.20 -12.27 22.47
N GLY A 255 -0.80 -13.54 22.35
CA GLY A 255 -1.39 -14.50 21.45
C GLY A 255 -0.90 -14.43 20.00
N PHE A 256 0.18 -13.72 19.72
CA PHE A 256 0.77 -13.73 18.38
C PHE A 256 1.29 -15.12 18.00
N VAL A 257 1.03 -15.54 16.77
CA VAL A 257 1.37 -16.86 16.23
C VAL A 257 2.55 -16.77 15.28
N GLY A 258 3.54 -17.64 15.48
CA GLY A 258 4.71 -17.74 14.60
C GLY A 258 4.34 -18.40 13.27
N ARG A 259 4.67 -17.75 12.15
CA ARG A 259 4.42 -18.24 10.79
C ARG A 259 5.61 -17.99 9.85
N ARG A 260 5.52 -18.51 8.63
CA ARG A 260 6.45 -18.26 7.53
C ARG A 260 5.67 -17.77 6.31
N LEU A 261 6.32 -16.91 5.52
CA LEU A 261 5.67 -16.32 4.35
C LEU A 261 5.50 -17.33 3.20
N ASP A 262 6.26 -18.43 3.17
CA ASP A 262 6.06 -19.53 2.20
C ASP A 262 4.77 -20.32 2.39
N GLY A 263 4.00 -20.05 3.44
CA GLY A 263 2.66 -20.62 3.65
C GLY A 263 1.55 -19.95 2.84
N VAL A 264 1.82 -18.83 2.15
CA VAL A 264 0.84 -18.21 1.24
C VAL A 264 1.16 -18.54 -0.21
N ALA A 265 0.17 -18.40 -1.10
CA ALA A 265 0.34 -18.61 -2.54
C ALA A 265 1.52 -17.82 -3.11
N HIS A 266 2.35 -18.47 -3.90
CA HIS A 266 3.44 -17.84 -4.63
C HIS A 266 3.86 -18.70 -5.82
N ASP A 267 4.28 -18.05 -6.90
CA ASP A 267 4.83 -18.73 -8.06
C ASP A 267 6.34 -19.02 -7.92
N LYS A 268 6.91 -19.63 -8.95
CA LYS A 268 8.33 -20.05 -8.98
C LYS A 268 9.24 -19.07 -9.73
N VAL A 269 8.70 -17.95 -10.22
CA VAL A 269 9.47 -16.95 -10.95
C VAL A 269 10.59 -16.39 -10.09
N ARG A 270 11.75 -16.20 -10.70
CA ARG A 270 12.91 -15.58 -10.06
C ARG A 270 13.26 -14.30 -10.79
N TYR A 271 13.47 -13.26 -10.01
CA TYR A 271 13.94 -11.97 -10.51
C TYR A 271 15.43 -11.81 -10.21
N PRO A 272 16.20 -11.16 -11.11
CA PRO A 272 17.53 -10.68 -10.77
C PRO A 272 17.47 -9.75 -9.54
N ASP A 273 18.56 -9.64 -8.80
CA ASP A 273 18.62 -8.69 -7.70
C ASP A 273 18.73 -7.27 -8.26
N PHE A 274 17.65 -6.53 -8.17
CA PHE A 274 17.56 -5.12 -8.56
C PHE A 274 17.66 -4.17 -7.36
N ALA A 275 17.75 -4.71 -6.14
CA ALA A 275 17.79 -3.89 -4.95
C ALA A 275 19.04 -2.99 -4.98
N LYS A 276 18.80 -1.70 -4.84
CA LYS A 276 19.86 -0.70 -4.64
C LYS A 276 19.91 -0.36 -3.15
N ARG A 277 21.11 -0.31 -2.57
CA ARG A 277 21.26 0.33 -1.27
C ARG A 277 20.96 1.81 -1.45
N MET A 278 19.89 2.26 -0.79
CA MET A 278 19.54 3.67 -0.80
C MET A 278 20.31 4.38 0.32
N ASP A 279 21.01 5.43 -0.05
CA ASP A 279 21.45 6.44 0.91
C ASP A 279 20.20 7.30 1.25
N PRO A 280 19.89 7.56 2.53
CA PRO A 280 18.84 8.50 2.91
C PRO A 280 18.97 9.86 2.24
N LEU A 281 20.18 10.32 1.97
CA LEU A 281 20.46 11.55 1.25
C LEU A 281 20.03 11.51 -0.23
N ASP A 282 20.09 10.35 -0.88
CA ASP A 282 19.60 10.19 -2.26
C ASP A 282 18.09 10.45 -2.35
N ILE A 283 17.34 10.02 -1.33
CA ILE A 283 15.89 10.24 -1.26
C ILE A 283 15.58 11.71 -1.03
N VAL A 284 16.22 12.31 -0.04
CA VAL A 284 16.05 13.75 0.23
C VAL A 284 16.40 14.56 -1.02
N ALA A 285 17.49 14.22 -1.71
CA ALA A 285 17.90 14.87 -2.95
C ALA A 285 16.87 14.66 -4.09
N ALA A 286 16.26 13.47 -4.20
CA ALA A 286 15.20 13.21 -5.18
C ALA A 286 13.96 14.07 -4.89
N VAL A 287 13.50 14.05 -3.64
CA VAL A 287 12.33 14.85 -3.23
C VAL A 287 12.59 16.35 -3.39
N LEU A 288 13.78 16.85 -3.05
CA LEU A 288 14.13 18.25 -3.25
C LEU A 288 14.18 18.66 -4.73
N ARG A 289 14.61 17.76 -5.62
CA ARG A 289 14.53 18.01 -7.08
C ARG A 289 13.09 18.15 -7.53
N ASP A 290 12.20 17.26 -7.08
CA ASP A 290 10.79 17.29 -7.44
C ASP A 290 10.11 18.56 -6.88
N TRP A 291 10.44 18.95 -5.66
CA TRP A 291 10.00 20.21 -5.07
C TRP A 291 10.47 21.43 -5.86
N ARG A 292 11.71 21.43 -6.32
CA ARG A 292 12.27 22.53 -7.12
C ARG A 292 11.52 22.66 -8.45
N GLN A 293 11.22 21.54 -9.12
CA GLN A 293 10.42 21.52 -10.35
C GLN A 293 9.00 22.07 -10.12
N LEU A 294 8.35 21.64 -9.03
CA LEU A 294 7.04 22.16 -8.63
C LEU A 294 7.04 23.66 -8.35
N ALA A 295 8.00 24.12 -7.56
CA ALA A 295 8.12 25.54 -7.23
C ALA A 295 8.34 26.38 -8.51
N THR A 296 9.16 25.90 -9.44
CA THR A 296 9.39 26.56 -10.73
C THR A 296 8.10 26.58 -11.57
N ALA A 297 7.43 25.44 -11.74
CA ALA A 297 6.17 25.36 -12.49
C ALA A 297 5.06 26.25 -11.88
N THR A 298 4.98 26.31 -10.55
CA THR A 298 4.00 27.17 -9.85
C THR A 298 4.35 28.67 -10.03
N LEU A 299 5.63 29.02 -10.05
CA LEU A 299 6.07 30.40 -10.33
C LEU A 299 5.75 30.79 -11.77
N ASP A 300 6.05 29.92 -12.74
CA ASP A 300 5.78 30.16 -14.16
C ASP A 300 4.28 30.34 -14.43
N LEU A 301 3.42 29.54 -13.78
CA LEU A 301 1.95 29.69 -13.86
C LEU A 301 1.49 31.03 -13.26
N ARG A 302 2.07 31.51 -12.16
CA ARG A 302 1.73 32.80 -11.57
C ARG A 302 2.20 33.97 -12.43
N LEU A 303 3.38 33.86 -13.02
CA LEU A 303 3.92 34.90 -13.92
C LEU A 303 3.11 34.98 -15.22
N SER A 304 2.69 33.84 -15.78
CA SER A 304 1.84 33.83 -16.97
C SER A 304 0.40 34.33 -16.72
N GLY A 305 -0.15 34.08 -15.51
CA GLY A 305 -1.46 34.60 -15.10
C GLY A 305 -1.50 36.12 -14.94
N ASN A 306 -0.44 36.71 -14.40
CA ASN A 306 -0.37 38.15 -14.20
C ASN A 306 -0.16 38.96 -15.51
N VAL A 307 0.23 38.32 -16.61
CA VAL A 307 0.39 38.98 -17.93
C VAL A 307 -0.96 39.06 -18.68
N LEU A 308 -1.96 38.28 -18.29
CA LEU A 308 -3.27 38.27 -18.94
C LEU A 308 -4.27 39.28 -18.34
N GLU A 309 -3.97 39.89 -17.19
CA GLU A 309 -4.87 40.89 -16.54
C GLU A 309 -4.50 42.36 -16.86
N THR A 310 -3.48 42.62 -17.69
CA THR A 310 -3.01 43.97 -18.04
C THR A 310 -3.13 44.27 -19.54
N GLY A 311 -4.02 43.54 -20.24
CA GLY A 311 -4.30 43.80 -21.66
C GLY A 311 -5.74 44.24 -21.92
#